data_bbfff207d3031a1663d8303cda9b4fb9
#
_entry.id   bbfff207d3031a1663d8303cda9b4fb9
#
_cell.length_a   1.000
_cell.length_b   1.000
_cell.length_c   1.000
_cell.angle_alpha   90.00
_cell.angle_beta   90.00
_cell.angle_gamma   90.00
#
_symmetry.space_group_name_H-M   'P 1'
#
loop_
_entity.id
_entity.type
_entity.pdbx_description
1 polymer ?
#
loop_
_entity_poly.entity_id
_entity_poly.type
_entity_poly.pdbx_seq_one_letter_code
_entity_poly.pdbx_strand_id
1 'polypeptide(L)'
;MADSNSNPGLPQEKLVSRLIAARGFSLEELEPSLDSLPDEALFANIDVVAQRLRRAVFQNEPMVIFGHDDPDGITSTYILYNFLNSCGYQKHHYYIPNRNLEPHGIQQGFIDFVEKNGYKLVVTVDNGISAWDGVEKLKALGCDVLITDHHLVQPEMIPEAFGIMNPQLPECQYPFKSLAGVGVVLMLIRYLGRIWEHPVHPSSYFWAAIGSIADKVPMIGLNRVIVRYVLENFGEVQDETVEFLLRNYSRINSLTDIHNFLQYSSRLIANGRESGGQHTALRFILQLSDAKARLFQDLERQKNSWEQELNRVFAFLDTLGADFVGNYFVYYDDEGVIPYPLLGTAATYIVNKLGLPTIMLKHHNGSTVCEGRCKEGFNMVDAFTFCKEQLIQFGGHPRAAGFIMEPSRYDAFLDCFNTFLAQSGVSELPLKNAWEAEINLGELNMANWKDLEILMPWGQMNQEPVLMLRQTSKARLLEQVSLDSSGLELPSQGAMDIVITWKAPNLAKVLSYSQA
;
A
#
# COMPACT_ATOMS: atom_id res chain seq x y z
N MET A 1 42.66 -39.38 -21.60
CA MET A 1 43.16 -38.02 -21.80
C MET A 1 42.08 -37.11 -21.26
N ALA A 2 42.39 -36.47 -20.17
CA ALA A 2 41.43 -35.63 -19.41
C ALA A 2 41.33 -34.26 -20.09
N ASP A 3 40.13 -33.87 -20.47
CA ASP A 3 39.86 -32.47 -20.83
C ASP A 3 39.57 -31.67 -19.56
N SER A 4 40.61 -31.05 -19.07
CA SER A 4 40.55 -30.02 -18.03
C SER A 4 40.49 -28.66 -18.72
N ASN A 5 39.29 -28.14 -18.89
CA ASN A 5 39.03 -26.72 -19.14
C ASN A 5 38.23 -26.14 -17.99
N SER A 6 38.80 -26.15 -16.80
CA SER A 6 38.37 -25.26 -15.70
C SER A 6 39.17 -23.96 -15.83
N ASN A 7 38.57 -22.96 -16.42
CA ASN A 7 39.03 -21.59 -16.30
C ASN A 7 39.01 -21.23 -14.81
N PRO A 8 40.12 -20.84 -14.15
CA PRO A 8 40.06 -20.39 -12.76
C PRO A 8 39.37 -19.03 -12.74
N GLY A 9 38.08 -19.08 -12.42
CA GLY A 9 37.21 -17.90 -12.43
C GLY A 9 37.76 -16.81 -11.51
N LEU A 10 37.70 -15.60 -12.02
CA LEU A 10 37.65 -14.39 -11.20
C LEU A 10 36.71 -14.62 -10.01
N PRO A 11 37.01 -14.12 -8.81
CA PRO A 11 36.09 -14.27 -7.67
C PRO A 11 34.70 -13.77 -8.09
N GLN A 12 33.74 -14.68 -8.06
CA GLN A 12 32.38 -14.39 -8.49
C GLN A 12 31.86 -13.26 -7.61
N GLU A 13 31.47 -12.14 -8.21
CA GLU A 13 30.95 -11.00 -7.50
C GLU A 13 29.74 -11.42 -6.63
N LYS A 14 29.70 -10.96 -5.38
CA LYS A 14 28.61 -11.31 -4.46
C LYS A 14 27.24 -11.02 -5.09
N LEU A 15 26.24 -11.88 -4.82
CA LEU A 15 24.88 -11.68 -5.31
C LEU A 15 24.33 -10.30 -4.95
N VAL A 16 24.56 -9.84 -3.72
CA VAL A 16 24.12 -8.50 -3.28
C VAL A 16 24.70 -7.38 -4.13
N SER A 17 25.98 -7.44 -4.51
CA SER A 17 26.62 -6.42 -5.36
C SER A 17 26.01 -6.40 -6.77
N ARG A 18 25.73 -7.59 -7.34
CA ARG A 18 25.05 -7.69 -8.65
C ARG A 18 23.65 -7.07 -8.61
N LEU A 19 22.89 -7.27 -7.54
CA LEU A 19 21.54 -6.70 -7.37
C LEU A 19 21.58 -5.20 -7.11
N ILE A 20 22.53 -4.71 -6.30
CA ILE A 20 22.76 -3.27 -6.11
C ILE A 20 23.01 -2.59 -7.47
N ALA A 21 23.91 -3.15 -8.26
CA ALA A 21 24.22 -2.63 -9.59
C ALA A 21 23.02 -2.68 -10.55
N ALA A 22 22.26 -3.79 -10.54
CA ALA A 22 21.07 -3.95 -11.38
C ALA A 22 19.96 -2.94 -11.03
N ARG A 23 19.83 -2.57 -9.74
CA ARG A 23 18.84 -1.60 -9.26
C ARG A 23 19.32 -0.15 -9.31
N GLY A 24 20.61 0.06 -9.46
CA GLY A 24 21.21 1.40 -9.48
C GLY A 24 21.17 2.10 -8.12
N PHE A 25 21.13 1.36 -7.00
CA PHE A 25 21.16 1.96 -5.67
C PHE A 25 22.46 2.73 -5.41
N SER A 26 22.33 3.95 -4.89
CA SER A 26 23.43 4.69 -4.29
C SER A 26 23.74 4.18 -2.87
N LEU A 27 24.92 4.47 -2.34
CA LEU A 27 25.25 4.16 -0.94
C LEU A 27 24.31 4.85 0.04
N GLU A 28 23.88 6.05 -0.26
CA GLU A 28 22.94 6.84 0.55
C GLU A 28 21.56 6.17 0.63
N GLU A 29 21.11 5.55 -0.45
CA GLU A 29 19.85 4.80 -0.47
C GLU A 29 19.94 3.45 0.24
N LEU A 30 21.13 2.86 0.34
CA LEU A 30 21.37 1.60 1.05
C LEU A 30 21.44 1.79 2.56
N GLU A 31 21.97 2.92 3.03
CA GLU A 31 22.13 3.27 4.45
C GLU A 31 21.37 4.57 4.77
N PRO A 32 20.04 4.61 4.61
CA PRO A 32 19.26 5.81 4.83
C PRO A 32 19.21 6.17 6.32
N SER A 33 19.28 7.46 6.63
CA SER A 33 19.17 8.01 7.98
C SER A 33 17.99 8.96 8.10
N LEU A 34 17.40 9.10 9.29
CA LEU A 34 16.41 10.15 9.57
C LEU A 34 16.96 11.56 9.37
N ASP A 35 18.29 11.75 9.48
CA ASP A 35 18.96 13.02 9.23
C ASP A 35 18.98 13.38 7.72
N SER A 36 18.78 12.41 6.84
CA SER A 36 18.65 12.63 5.40
C SER A 36 17.25 13.09 4.97
N LEU A 37 16.29 13.13 5.89
CA LEU A 37 14.94 13.64 5.59
C LEU A 37 15.04 15.15 5.27
N PRO A 38 14.40 15.61 4.16
CA PRO A 38 14.32 17.03 3.86
C PRO A 38 13.64 17.82 4.97
N ASP A 39 13.98 19.10 5.09
CA ASP A 39 13.33 19.99 6.06
C ASP A 39 11.82 20.03 5.85
N GLU A 40 11.07 19.72 6.87
CA GLU A 40 9.61 19.73 6.85
C GLU A 40 9.03 21.11 6.48
N ALA A 41 9.79 22.18 6.75
CA ALA A 41 9.40 23.56 6.35
C ALA A 41 9.21 23.75 4.85
N LEU A 42 9.68 22.82 4.01
CA LEU A 42 9.45 22.82 2.57
C LEU A 42 8.02 22.44 2.17
N PHE A 43 7.21 21.88 3.08
CA PHE A 43 5.79 21.67 2.80
C PHE A 43 5.06 22.99 2.70
N ALA A 44 4.28 23.16 1.62
CA ALA A 44 3.36 24.28 1.51
C ALA A 44 2.39 24.31 2.71
N ASN A 45 2.15 25.49 3.24
CA ASN A 45 1.22 25.76 4.34
C ASN A 45 1.56 25.11 5.70
N ILE A 46 2.70 24.46 5.88
CA ILE A 46 3.03 23.80 7.16
C ILE A 46 3.01 24.79 8.34
N ASP A 47 3.51 26.01 8.14
CA ASP A 47 3.47 27.06 9.16
C ASP A 47 2.04 27.46 9.52
N VAL A 48 1.15 27.59 8.52
CA VAL A 48 -0.25 27.94 8.71
C VAL A 48 -0.96 26.85 9.50
N VAL A 49 -0.74 25.58 9.12
CA VAL A 49 -1.29 24.39 9.80
C VAL A 49 -0.77 24.33 11.24
N ALA A 50 0.54 24.49 11.44
CA ALA A 50 1.17 24.43 12.76
C ALA A 50 0.69 25.56 13.69
N GLN A 51 0.57 26.79 13.18
CA GLN A 51 0.07 27.94 13.95
C GLN A 51 -1.41 27.74 14.33
N ARG A 52 -2.24 27.22 13.42
CA ARG A 52 -3.64 26.96 13.71
C ARG A 52 -3.81 25.87 14.78
N LEU A 53 -3.03 24.77 14.67
CA LEU A 53 -2.99 23.72 15.69
C LEU A 53 -2.51 24.28 17.05
N ARG A 54 -1.43 25.07 17.05
CA ARG A 54 -0.91 25.70 18.26
C ARG A 54 -1.95 26.57 18.94
N ARG A 55 -2.71 27.36 18.16
CA ARG A 55 -3.80 28.18 18.69
C ARG A 55 -4.86 27.32 19.36
N ALA A 56 -5.28 26.21 18.71
CA ALA A 56 -6.31 25.33 19.25
C ALA A 56 -5.84 24.69 20.57
N VAL A 57 -4.62 24.19 20.63
CA VAL A 57 -4.00 23.61 21.84
C VAL A 57 -3.92 24.66 22.96
N PHE A 58 -3.38 25.84 22.66
CA PHE A 58 -3.20 26.90 23.66
C PHE A 58 -4.53 27.47 24.19
N GLN A 59 -5.52 27.63 23.32
CA GLN A 59 -6.85 28.12 23.68
C GLN A 59 -7.78 26.99 24.18
N ASN A 60 -7.31 25.76 24.20
CA ASN A 60 -8.07 24.59 24.60
C ASN A 60 -9.39 24.46 23.80
N GLU A 61 -9.35 24.74 22.49
CA GLU A 61 -10.49 24.65 21.58
C GLU A 61 -10.83 23.19 21.31
N PRO A 62 -12.12 22.79 21.25
CA PRO A 62 -12.48 21.41 20.88
C PRO A 62 -12.15 21.15 19.39
N MET A 63 -11.42 20.06 19.10
CA MET A 63 -11.11 19.63 17.73
C MET A 63 -11.48 18.17 17.50
N VAL A 64 -11.63 17.81 16.22
CA VAL A 64 -11.80 16.43 15.80
C VAL A 64 -10.83 16.10 14.65
N ILE A 65 -10.19 14.94 14.73
CA ILE A 65 -9.37 14.37 13.67
C ILE A 65 -10.29 13.49 12.81
N PHE A 66 -10.45 13.84 11.55
CA PHE A 66 -11.21 13.07 10.58
C PHE A 66 -10.26 12.19 9.77
N GLY A 67 -10.26 10.89 10.03
CA GLY A 67 -9.37 9.94 9.39
C GLY A 67 -10.03 9.17 8.24
N HIS A 68 -9.29 8.18 7.71
CA HIS A 68 -9.73 7.22 6.72
C HIS A 68 -9.81 5.82 7.33
N ASP A 69 -10.62 4.91 6.77
CA ASP A 69 -10.89 3.59 7.36
C ASP A 69 -10.00 2.47 6.81
N ASP A 70 -8.81 2.81 6.34
CA ASP A 70 -7.73 1.88 5.99
C ASP A 70 -6.52 2.05 6.92
N PRO A 71 -5.51 1.20 6.84
CA PRO A 71 -4.37 1.28 7.76
C PRO A 71 -3.59 2.59 7.69
N ASP A 72 -3.53 3.25 6.53
CA ASP A 72 -2.86 4.54 6.40
C ASP A 72 -3.62 5.62 7.19
N GLY A 73 -4.93 5.75 6.98
CA GLY A 73 -5.76 6.69 7.74
C GLY A 73 -5.85 6.37 9.23
N ILE A 74 -5.89 5.09 9.62
CA ILE A 74 -5.89 4.65 11.03
C ILE A 74 -4.59 5.04 11.72
N THR A 75 -3.44 4.77 11.08
CA THR A 75 -2.13 5.12 11.68
C THR A 75 -1.87 6.61 11.64
N SER A 76 -2.30 7.32 10.61
CA SER A 76 -2.31 8.78 10.53
C SER A 76 -3.07 9.41 11.70
N THR A 77 -4.30 8.92 11.93
CA THR A 77 -5.14 9.36 13.04
C THR A 77 -4.45 9.10 14.38
N TYR A 78 -3.89 7.89 14.56
CA TYR A 78 -3.24 7.51 15.81
C TYR A 78 -2.03 8.40 16.13
N ILE A 79 -1.09 8.60 15.18
CA ILE A 79 0.14 9.33 15.48
C ILE A 79 -0.14 10.81 15.80
N LEU A 80 -1.10 11.44 15.11
CA LEU A 80 -1.52 12.81 15.43
C LEU A 80 -2.23 12.88 16.79
N TYR A 81 -3.18 11.97 17.03
CA TYR A 81 -3.91 11.88 18.29
C TYR A 81 -2.96 11.69 19.47
N ASN A 82 -2.04 10.75 19.34
CA ASN A 82 -1.06 10.44 20.40
C ASN A 82 -0.07 11.58 20.65
N PHE A 83 0.39 12.25 19.58
CA PHE A 83 1.26 13.42 19.69
C PHE A 83 0.56 14.56 20.45
N LEU A 84 -0.68 14.87 20.13
CA LEU A 84 -1.46 15.89 20.85
C LEU A 84 -1.69 15.52 22.32
N ASN A 85 -1.98 14.26 22.62
CA ASN A 85 -2.06 13.74 23.98
C ASN A 85 -0.77 13.94 24.76
N SER A 86 0.38 13.62 24.14
CA SER A 86 1.69 13.76 24.79
C SER A 86 2.06 15.22 25.08
N CYS A 87 1.52 16.16 24.29
CA CYS A 87 1.60 17.60 24.56
C CYS A 87 0.63 18.08 25.67
N GLY A 88 -0.11 17.18 26.30
CA GLY A 88 -1.07 17.51 27.38
C GLY A 88 -2.42 18.04 26.90
N TYR A 89 -2.68 18.02 25.60
CA TYR A 89 -3.97 18.48 25.06
C TYR A 89 -4.99 17.34 25.04
N GLN A 90 -6.18 17.56 25.64
CA GLN A 90 -7.18 16.51 25.89
C GLN A 90 -8.54 16.78 25.21
N LYS A 91 -8.72 17.95 24.57
CA LYS A 91 -10.00 18.31 23.92
C LYS A 91 -10.04 17.94 22.43
N HIS A 92 -9.44 16.80 22.09
CA HIS A 92 -9.52 16.26 20.74
C HIS A 92 -10.19 14.88 20.73
N HIS A 93 -10.89 14.63 19.67
CA HIS A 93 -11.53 13.36 19.37
C HIS A 93 -11.14 12.91 17.97
N TYR A 94 -11.56 11.71 17.57
CA TYR A 94 -11.40 11.23 16.21
C TYR A 94 -12.77 10.83 15.63
N TYR A 95 -12.85 10.79 14.32
CA TYR A 95 -13.95 10.25 13.57
C TYR A 95 -13.40 9.48 12.37
N ILE A 96 -13.71 8.18 12.27
CA ILE A 96 -13.36 7.33 11.14
C ILE A 96 -14.66 6.93 10.44
N PRO A 97 -14.92 7.41 9.20
CA PRO A 97 -16.11 7.00 8.46
C PRO A 97 -16.04 5.52 8.10
N ASN A 98 -17.19 4.85 8.05
CA ASN A 98 -17.26 3.47 7.58
C ASN A 98 -17.66 3.47 6.10
N ARG A 99 -16.73 3.17 5.19
CA ARG A 99 -16.97 3.18 3.73
C ARG A 99 -18.05 2.19 3.27
N ASN A 100 -18.44 1.23 4.09
CA ASN A 100 -19.54 0.32 3.77
C ASN A 100 -20.92 0.95 4.05
N LEU A 101 -20.99 2.03 4.83
CA LEU A 101 -22.20 2.71 5.25
C LEU A 101 -22.27 4.15 4.77
N GLU A 102 -21.14 4.79 4.57
CA GLU A 102 -20.99 6.21 4.24
C GLU A 102 -20.18 6.36 2.94
N PRO A 103 -20.56 7.25 2.02
CA PRO A 103 -19.72 7.60 0.88
C PRO A 103 -18.38 8.18 1.32
N HIS A 104 -17.39 8.19 0.41
CA HIS A 104 -16.09 8.79 0.67
C HIS A 104 -16.19 10.31 0.94
N GLY A 105 -15.21 10.83 1.70
CA GLY A 105 -15.07 12.25 2.01
C GLY A 105 -15.94 12.71 3.17
N ILE A 106 -15.99 14.04 3.36
CA ILE A 106 -16.73 14.69 4.43
C ILE A 106 -18.21 14.72 4.07
N GLN A 107 -19.00 13.85 4.70
CA GLN A 107 -20.44 13.67 4.46
C GLN A 107 -21.29 14.35 5.53
N GLN A 108 -22.59 14.49 5.26
CA GLN A 108 -23.53 15.17 6.15
C GLN A 108 -23.53 14.60 7.57
N GLY A 109 -23.41 13.27 7.74
CA GLY A 109 -23.37 12.64 9.07
C GLY A 109 -22.20 13.11 9.94
N PHE A 110 -21.02 13.35 9.31
CA PHE A 110 -19.89 13.94 10.01
C PHE A 110 -20.10 15.44 10.30
N ILE A 111 -20.68 16.20 9.37
CA ILE A 111 -21.01 17.62 9.57
C ILE A 111 -21.95 17.80 10.77
N ASP A 112 -23.00 16.98 10.84
CA ASP A 112 -23.94 16.96 11.97
C ASP A 112 -23.23 16.59 13.29
N PHE A 113 -22.26 15.65 13.23
CA PHE A 113 -21.44 15.29 14.38
C PHE A 113 -20.57 16.47 14.86
N VAL A 114 -19.96 17.23 13.95
CA VAL A 114 -19.15 18.42 14.27
C VAL A 114 -20.03 19.49 14.93
N GLU A 115 -21.18 19.80 14.34
CA GLU A 115 -22.12 20.80 14.86
C GLU A 115 -22.62 20.42 16.24
N LYS A 116 -23.11 19.18 16.40
CA LYS A 116 -23.66 18.66 17.68
C LYS A 116 -22.68 18.73 18.83
N ASN A 117 -21.38 18.48 18.55
CA ASN A 117 -20.34 18.46 19.57
C ASN A 117 -19.61 19.81 19.71
N GLY A 118 -19.94 20.79 18.87
CA GLY A 118 -19.38 22.14 18.94
C GLY A 118 -17.90 22.25 18.62
N TYR A 119 -17.36 21.36 17.77
CA TYR A 119 -15.97 21.42 17.34
C TYR A 119 -15.68 22.71 16.59
N LYS A 120 -14.48 23.27 16.82
CA LYS A 120 -14.00 24.51 16.21
C LYS A 120 -12.92 24.29 15.18
N LEU A 121 -12.36 23.10 15.18
CA LEU A 121 -11.30 22.68 14.27
C LEU A 121 -11.51 21.23 13.85
N VAL A 122 -11.51 21.00 12.56
CA VAL A 122 -11.39 19.68 11.93
C VAL A 122 -9.99 19.54 11.36
N VAL A 123 -9.31 18.44 11.63
CA VAL A 123 -8.04 18.08 10.98
C VAL A 123 -8.27 16.80 10.22
N THR A 124 -8.24 16.85 8.89
CA THR A 124 -8.32 15.62 8.10
C THR A 124 -6.94 15.00 7.97
N VAL A 125 -6.87 13.68 8.00
CA VAL A 125 -5.64 12.92 7.81
C VAL A 125 -5.88 11.82 6.78
N ASP A 126 -4.99 11.72 5.80
CA ASP A 126 -5.07 10.75 4.69
C ASP A 126 -6.35 10.91 3.84
N ASN A 127 -6.91 12.08 3.83
CA ASN A 127 -8.06 12.47 3.01
C ASN A 127 -8.30 13.98 3.06
N GLY A 128 -9.29 14.45 2.28
CA GLY A 128 -9.77 15.82 2.38
C GLY A 128 -9.49 16.68 1.16
N ILE A 129 -8.48 16.36 0.33
CA ILE A 129 -8.11 17.20 -0.82
C ILE A 129 -9.21 17.30 -1.89
N SER A 130 -10.14 16.36 -1.93
CA SER A 130 -11.30 16.38 -2.82
C SER A 130 -12.62 16.72 -2.13
N ALA A 131 -12.60 17.07 -0.85
CA ALA A 131 -13.80 17.27 -0.02
C ALA A 131 -14.30 18.73 -0.02
N TRP A 132 -14.28 19.42 -1.15
CA TRP A 132 -14.60 20.85 -1.26
C TRP A 132 -15.99 21.21 -0.68
N ASP A 133 -17.06 20.46 -1.01
CA ASP A 133 -18.43 20.70 -0.49
C ASP A 133 -18.51 20.52 1.03
N GLY A 134 -17.86 19.49 1.56
CA GLY A 134 -17.82 19.23 3.00
C GLY A 134 -17.04 20.31 3.76
N VAL A 135 -15.93 20.78 3.20
CA VAL A 135 -15.11 21.87 3.77
C VAL A 135 -15.91 23.18 3.79
N GLU A 136 -16.63 23.51 2.70
CA GLU A 136 -17.48 24.70 2.64
C GLU A 136 -18.59 24.67 3.70
N LYS A 137 -19.26 23.54 3.88
CA LYS A 137 -20.29 23.35 4.90
C LYS A 137 -19.73 23.49 6.32
N LEU A 138 -18.57 22.90 6.61
CA LEU A 138 -17.92 23.07 7.91
C LEU A 138 -17.51 24.51 8.18
N LYS A 139 -16.99 25.22 7.16
CA LYS A 139 -16.67 26.64 7.24
C LYS A 139 -17.91 27.48 7.52
N ALA A 140 -19.06 27.16 6.92
CA ALA A 140 -20.33 27.82 7.21
C ALA A 140 -20.81 27.65 8.67
N LEU A 141 -20.42 26.57 9.35
CA LEU A 141 -20.64 26.35 10.79
C LEU A 141 -19.62 27.09 11.67
N GLY A 142 -18.70 27.86 11.07
CA GLY A 142 -17.62 28.54 11.80
C GLY A 142 -16.54 27.58 12.32
N CYS A 143 -16.36 26.45 11.67
CA CYS A 143 -15.34 25.46 11.98
C CYS A 143 -14.19 25.57 10.96
N ASP A 144 -12.96 25.78 11.44
CA ASP A 144 -11.78 25.77 10.58
C ASP A 144 -11.43 24.33 10.18
N VAL A 145 -10.94 24.15 8.95
CA VAL A 145 -10.52 22.83 8.44
C VAL A 145 -9.04 22.88 8.06
N LEU A 146 -8.26 21.98 8.61
CA LEU A 146 -6.88 21.68 8.20
C LEU A 146 -6.87 20.35 7.45
N ILE A 147 -6.24 20.32 6.29
CA ILE A 147 -6.13 19.11 5.47
C ILE A 147 -4.68 18.63 5.48
N THR A 148 -4.47 17.35 5.87
CA THR A 148 -3.22 16.63 5.64
C THR A 148 -3.52 15.43 4.77
N ASP A 149 -3.02 15.45 3.54
CA ASP A 149 -3.38 14.47 2.52
C ASP A 149 -2.20 14.22 1.58
N HIS A 150 -2.23 13.15 0.81
CA HIS A 150 -1.21 12.79 -0.18
C HIS A 150 -1.80 12.45 -1.56
N HIS A 151 -3.11 12.38 -1.65
CA HIS A 151 -3.82 12.08 -2.89
C HIS A 151 -3.58 13.16 -3.95
N LEU A 152 -3.75 12.77 -5.22
CA LEU A 152 -3.58 13.67 -6.37
C LEU A 152 -4.51 14.86 -6.27
N VAL A 153 -3.96 16.02 -6.58
CA VAL A 153 -4.67 17.30 -6.56
C VAL A 153 -5.29 17.56 -7.93
N GLN A 154 -6.57 17.91 -7.93
CA GLN A 154 -7.23 18.48 -9.10
C GLN A 154 -7.24 20.02 -8.92
N PRO A 155 -6.45 20.79 -9.69
CA PRO A 155 -6.23 22.20 -9.42
C PRO A 155 -7.52 23.04 -9.36
N GLU A 156 -8.53 22.66 -10.14
CA GLU A 156 -9.82 23.36 -10.22
C GLU A 156 -10.77 23.00 -9.05
N MET A 157 -10.42 22.03 -8.23
CA MET A 157 -11.27 21.48 -7.16
C MET A 157 -10.59 21.45 -5.79
N ILE A 158 -9.58 22.31 -5.58
CA ILE A 158 -8.92 22.40 -4.28
C ILE A 158 -9.88 23.04 -3.26
N PRO A 159 -10.13 22.40 -2.08
CA PRO A 159 -10.99 22.98 -1.06
C PRO A 159 -10.45 24.30 -0.50
N GLU A 160 -11.31 25.26 -0.18
CA GLU A 160 -10.93 26.48 0.53
C GLU A 160 -10.77 26.21 2.05
N ALA A 161 -9.88 25.30 2.40
CA ALA A 161 -9.55 24.99 3.79
C ALA A 161 -8.68 26.08 4.42
N PHE A 162 -8.61 26.12 5.77
CA PHE A 162 -7.77 27.06 6.50
C PHE A 162 -6.27 26.85 6.20
N GLY A 163 -5.87 25.60 6.00
CA GLY A 163 -4.53 25.23 5.55
C GLY A 163 -4.52 23.82 4.98
N ILE A 164 -3.73 23.60 3.94
CA ILE A 164 -3.62 22.31 3.25
C ILE A 164 -2.15 21.91 3.18
N MET A 165 -1.85 20.77 3.74
CA MET A 165 -0.54 20.12 3.69
C MET A 165 -0.64 18.87 2.82
N ASN A 166 -0.24 18.99 1.57
CA ASN A 166 -0.22 17.91 0.59
C ASN A 166 1.01 18.06 -0.32
N PRO A 167 1.87 17.04 -0.46
CA PRO A 167 3.06 17.13 -1.31
C PRO A 167 2.74 17.29 -2.79
N GLN A 168 1.52 16.96 -3.24
CA GLN A 168 1.08 17.07 -4.63
C GLN A 168 0.62 18.50 -5.02
N LEU A 169 0.49 19.42 -4.05
CA LEU A 169 0.15 20.82 -4.37
C LEU A 169 1.19 21.42 -5.32
N PRO A 170 0.77 22.18 -6.34
CA PRO A 170 1.69 22.80 -7.29
C PRO A 170 2.77 23.68 -6.63
N GLU A 171 2.41 24.42 -5.58
CA GLU A 171 3.30 25.30 -4.82
C GLU A 171 4.15 24.58 -3.78
N CYS A 172 3.91 23.28 -3.51
CA CYS A 172 4.66 22.53 -2.51
C CYS A 172 6.08 22.24 -2.98
N GLN A 173 7.07 22.70 -2.23
CA GLN A 173 8.49 22.52 -2.52
C GLN A 173 9.08 21.26 -1.88
N TYR A 174 8.30 20.52 -1.10
CA TYR A 174 8.78 19.28 -0.51
C TYR A 174 9.17 18.28 -1.61
N PRO A 175 10.43 17.81 -1.63
CA PRO A 175 10.99 17.16 -2.83
C PRO A 175 10.40 15.76 -3.09
N PHE A 176 9.94 15.05 -2.07
CA PHE A 176 9.40 13.70 -2.21
C PHE A 176 7.87 13.72 -2.23
N LYS A 177 7.30 13.42 -3.41
CA LYS A 177 5.85 13.53 -3.67
C LYS A 177 5.06 12.27 -3.33
N SER A 178 5.71 11.13 -3.18
CA SER A 178 5.06 9.82 -3.04
C SER A 178 4.98 9.34 -1.58
N LEU A 179 4.85 10.25 -0.62
CA LEU A 179 4.55 9.88 0.76
C LEU A 179 3.16 9.25 0.87
N ALA A 180 2.96 8.34 1.83
CA ALA A 180 1.65 7.94 2.33
C ALA A 180 1.04 9.06 3.19
N GLY A 181 -0.27 9.01 3.44
CA GLY A 181 -0.94 9.97 4.32
C GLY A 181 -0.30 10.04 5.70
N VAL A 182 0.04 8.90 6.28
CA VAL A 182 0.77 8.84 7.57
C VAL A 182 2.15 9.46 7.48
N GLY A 183 2.81 9.38 6.33
CA GLY A 183 4.09 10.04 6.09
C GLY A 183 3.95 11.56 6.13
N VAL A 184 2.88 12.11 5.56
CA VAL A 184 2.57 13.55 5.64
C VAL A 184 2.31 13.98 7.08
N VAL A 185 1.50 13.21 7.82
CA VAL A 185 1.25 13.48 9.25
C VAL A 185 2.52 13.35 10.09
N LEU A 186 3.38 12.36 9.79
CA LEU A 186 4.69 12.22 10.47
C LEU A 186 5.55 13.48 10.26
N MET A 187 5.61 14.01 9.04
CA MET A 187 6.34 15.28 8.78
C MET A 187 5.73 16.44 9.57
N LEU A 188 4.40 16.52 9.66
CA LEU A 188 3.73 17.53 10.47
C LEU A 188 4.12 17.42 11.95
N ILE A 189 4.02 16.24 12.58
CA ILE A 189 4.35 16.09 13.99
C ILE A 189 5.85 16.25 14.26
N ARG A 190 6.73 15.93 13.32
CA ARG A 190 8.17 16.25 13.42
C ARG A 190 8.39 17.76 13.44
N TYR A 191 7.74 18.50 12.54
CA TYR A 191 7.79 19.95 12.51
C TYR A 191 7.26 20.57 13.82
N LEU A 192 6.08 20.11 14.26
CA LEU A 192 5.49 20.53 15.54
C LEU A 192 6.40 20.21 16.71
N GLY A 193 6.98 19.01 16.75
CA GLY A 193 7.91 18.57 17.79
C GLY A 193 9.13 19.48 17.91
N ARG A 194 9.65 19.94 16.76
CA ARG A 194 10.77 20.88 16.72
C ARG A 194 10.38 22.27 17.25
N ILE A 195 9.25 22.84 16.80
CA ILE A 195 8.85 24.20 17.18
C ILE A 195 8.18 24.29 18.56
N TRP A 196 7.68 23.15 19.09
CA TRP A 196 7.10 23.09 20.44
C TRP A 196 8.09 22.51 21.47
N GLU A 197 9.32 22.20 21.04
CA GLU A 197 10.34 21.56 21.88
C GLU A 197 9.83 20.25 22.53
N HIS A 198 9.01 19.51 21.77
CA HIS A 198 8.38 18.27 22.22
C HIS A 198 8.78 17.10 21.28
N PRO A 199 9.62 16.15 21.74
CA PRO A 199 10.16 15.12 20.86
C PRO A 199 9.07 14.19 20.35
N VAL A 200 9.20 13.78 19.07
CA VAL A 200 8.34 12.75 18.46
C VAL A 200 8.73 11.38 19.04
N HIS A 201 7.74 10.66 19.55
CA HIS A 201 7.98 9.33 20.12
C HIS A 201 8.38 8.31 19.05
N PRO A 202 9.37 7.43 19.28
CA PRO A 202 9.82 6.42 18.30
C PRO A 202 8.70 5.52 17.76
N SER A 203 7.65 5.23 18.56
CA SER A 203 6.49 4.47 18.07
C SER A 203 5.74 5.15 16.93
N SER A 204 5.83 6.47 16.77
CA SER A 204 5.22 7.18 15.65
C SER A 204 5.82 6.73 14.30
N TYR A 205 7.12 6.44 14.26
CA TYR A 205 7.78 5.89 13.07
C TYR A 205 7.32 4.45 12.78
N PHE A 206 7.13 3.65 13.82
CA PHE A 206 6.60 2.29 13.68
C PHE A 206 5.22 2.30 13.02
N TRP A 207 4.30 3.14 13.51
CA TRP A 207 2.97 3.25 12.94
C TRP A 207 2.98 3.89 11.54
N ALA A 208 3.89 4.83 11.29
CA ALA A 208 4.11 5.39 9.96
C ALA A 208 4.63 4.34 8.97
N ALA A 209 5.51 3.44 9.39
CA ALA A 209 5.96 2.32 8.56
C ALA A 209 4.80 1.38 8.20
N ILE A 210 3.91 1.07 9.15
CA ILE A 210 2.73 0.22 8.92
C ILE A 210 1.80 0.85 7.89
N GLY A 211 1.44 2.14 8.02
CA GLY A 211 0.57 2.83 7.07
C GLY A 211 1.20 2.88 5.67
N SER A 212 2.48 3.26 5.58
CA SER A 212 3.21 3.32 4.30
C SER A 212 3.28 1.96 3.57
N ILE A 213 3.47 0.86 4.32
CA ILE A 213 3.44 -0.51 3.74
C ILE A 213 2.03 -0.85 3.26
N ALA A 214 1.00 -0.49 4.04
CA ALA A 214 -0.40 -0.79 3.72
C ALA A 214 -0.90 -0.07 2.47
N ASP A 215 -0.57 1.21 2.35
CA ASP A 215 -0.96 2.05 1.21
C ASP A 215 -0.20 1.69 -0.08
N LYS A 216 0.81 0.82 0.04
CA LYS A 216 1.64 0.37 -1.10
C LYS A 216 2.33 1.52 -1.83
N VAL A 217 2.71 2.56 -1.13
CA VAL A 217 3.53 3.64 -1.70
C VAL A 217 4.89 3.10 -2.17
N PRO A 218 5.56 3.79 -3.12
CA PRO A 218 6.90 3.41 -3.56
C PRO A 218 7.86 3.27 -2.39
N MET A 219 8.49 2.09 -2.22
CA MET A 219 9.39 1.78 -1.11
C MET A 219 10.82 2.26 -1.41
N ILE A 220 10.90 3.50 -1.83
CA ILE A 220 12.12 4.26 -2.18
C ILE A 220 12.11 5.61 -1.45
N GLY A 221 13.19 6.37 -1.52
CA GLY A 221 13.28 7.70 -0.91
C GLY A 221 12.82 7.72 0.54
N LEU A 222 11.98 8.68 0.92
CA LEU A 222 11.54 8.87 2.30
C LEU A 222 10.73 7.72 2.88
N ASN A 223 9.90 7.06 2.10
CA ASN A 223 9.15 5.89 2.57
C ASN A 223 10.12 4.78 2.99
N ARG A 224 11.19 4.57 2.19
CA ARG A 224 12.27 3.65 2.54
C ARG A 224 12.98 4.07 3.82
N VAL A 225 13.32 5.36 3.98
CA VAL A 225 13.96 5.90 5.18
C VAL A 225 13.15 5.58 6.43
N ILE A 226 11.84 5.86 6.42
CA ILE A 226 10.94 5.64 7.55
C ILE A 226 10.89 4.15 7.93
N VAL A 227 10.65 3.27 6.94
CA VAL A 227 10.53 1.83 7.20
C VAL A 227 11.89 1.24 7.61
N ARG A 228 12.99 1.65 6.96
CA ARG A 228 14.34 1.18 7.29
C ARG A 228 14.76 1.55 8.70
N TYR A 229 14.45 2.79 9.11
CA TYR A 229 14.68 3.22 10.50
C TYR A 229 14.02 2.27 11.50
N VAL A 230 12.78 1.88 11.24
CA VAL A 230 12.07 0.93 12.12
C VAL A 230 12.71 -0.45 12.10
N LEU A 231 13.13 -0.95 10.93
CA LEU A 231 13.81 -2.25 10.83
C LEU A 231 15.10 -2.28 11.67
N GLU A 232 15.88 -1.20 11.66
CA GLU A 232 17.17 -1.11 12.35
C GLU A 232 17.04 -0.78 13.84
N ASN A 233 16.01 0.00 14.22
CA ASN A 233 15.80 0.47 15.59
C ASN A 233 14.56 -0.16 16.24
N PHE A 234 14.14 -1.33 15.79
CA PHE A 234 12.92 -1.98 16.27
C PHE A 234 12.91 -2.20 17.79
N GLY A 235 14.05 -2.47 18.39
CA GLY A 235 14.22 -2.61 19.84
C GLY A 235 13.96 -1.34 20.65
N GLU A 236 13.96 -0.17 20.02
CA GLU A 236 13.69 1.13 20.66
C GLU A 236 12.19 1.49 20.64
N VAL A 237 11.38 0.72 19.94
CA VAL A 237 9.94 0.96 19.86
C VAL A 237 9.28 0.57 21.17
N GLN A 238 9.06 1.55 22.04
CA GLN A 238 8.34 1.42 23.30
C GLN A 238 6.88 1.81 23.09
N ASP A 239 6.02 0.81 22.88
CA ASP A 239 4.58 0.99 22.64
C ASP A 239 3.84 -0.25 23.15
N GLU A 240 2.87 -0.05 24.05
CA GLU A 240 2.15 -1.16 24.70
C GLU A 240 1.39 -2.03 23.69
N THR A 241 0.91 -1.45 22.57
CA THR A 241 0.24 -2.21 21.52
C THR A 241 1.24 -3.06 20.74
N VAL A 242 2.41 -2.51 20.44
CA VAL A 242 3.48 -3.25 19.76
C VAL A 242 3.94 -4.41 20.64
N GLU A 243 4.16 -4.19 21.94
CA GLU A 243 4.51 -5.25 22.89
C GLU A 243 3.41 -6.33 22.98
N PHE A 244 2.13 -5.91 22.97
CA PHE A 244 1.00 -6.84 22.95
C PHE A 244 1.00 -7.68 21.68
N LEU A 245 1.19 -7.06 20.51
CA LEU A 245 1.27 -7.76 19.23
C LEU A 245 2.45 -8.74 19.20
N LEU A 246 3.62 -8.35 19.69
CA LEU A 246 4.80 -9.22 19.78
C LEU A 246 4.57 -10.46 20.64
N ARG A 247 3.86 -10.34 21.77
CA ARG A 247 3.50 -11.49 22.61
C ARG A 247 2.57 -12.51 21.90
N ASN A 248 1.85 -12.05 20.87
CA ASN A 248 0.91 -12.85 20.07
C ASN A 248 1.44 -13.20 18.67
N TYR A 249 2.67 -12.84 18.37
CA TYR A 249 3.33 -13.10 17.08
C TYR A 249 4.47 -14.10 17.23
N SER A 250 4.99 -14.60 16.11
CA SER A 250 6.16 -15.46 16.09
C SER A 250 7.41 -14.74 16.58
N ARG A 251 8.43 -15.49 16.97
CA ARG A 251 9.69 -14.92 17.43
C ARG A 251 10.39 -14.13 16.31
N ILE A 252 10.84 -12.93 16.63
CA ILE A 252 11.59 -12.04 15.74
C ILE A 252 13.09 -12.23 15.97
N ASN A 253 13.85 -12.56 14.91
CA ASN A 253 15.29 -12.80 14.98
C ASN A 253 16.08 -12.11 13.84
N SER A 254 15.41 -11.50 12.86
CA SER A 254 16.02 -10.91 11.66
C SER A 254 15.24 -9.68 11.19
N LEU A 255 15.83 -8.88 10.30
CA LEU A 255 15.11 -7.78 9.63
C LEU A 255 13.93 -8.29 8.82
N THR A 256 14.07 -9.46 8.21
CA THR A 256 12.97 -10.14 7.50
C THR A 256 11.79 -10.42 8.43
N ASP A 257 12.04 -10.90 9.65
CA ASP A 257 10.96 -11.15 10.63
C ASP A 257 10.27 -9.86 11.06
N ILE A 258 11.05 -8.77 11.25
CA ILE A 258 10.48 -7.44 11.57
C ILE A 258 9.60 -6.96 10.41
N HIS A 259 10.10 -7.05 9.18
CA HIS A 259 9.33 -6.66 8.00
C HIS A 259 8.02 -7.45 7.86
N ASN A 260 8.07 -8.77 8.09
CA ASN A 260 6.88 -9.62 8.10
C ASN A 260 5.91 -9.24 9.23
N PHE A 261 6.43 -8.85 10.39
CA PHE A 261 5.63 -8.35 11.50
C PHE A 261 4.92 -7.02 11.17
N LEU A 262 5.60 -6.10 10.49
CA LEU A 262 4.97 -4.87 9.98
C LEU A 262 3.84 -5.19 9.00
N GLN A 263 4.07 -6.10 8.06
CA GLN A 263 3.05 -6.55 7.11
C GLN A 263 1.87 -7.26 7.79
N TYR A 264 2.14 -8.10 8.79
CA TYR A 264 1.10 -8.73 9.60
C TYR A 264 0.25 -7.70 10.32
N SER A 265 0.90 -6.73 10.99
CA SER A 265 0.22 -5.66 11.72
C SER A 265 -0.64 -4.78 10.79
N SER A 266 -0.13 -4.46 9.60
CA SER A 266 -0.87 -3.75 8.56
C SER A 266 -2.16 -4.50 8.16
N ARG A 267 -2.08 -5.80 7.89
CA ARG A 267 -3.26 -6.62 7.55
C ARG A 267 -4.26 -6.74 8.71
N LEU A 268 -3.76 -6.80 9.95
CA LEU A 268 -4.61 -6.86 11.14
C LEU A 268 -5.48 -5.60 11.27
N ILE A 269 -4.86 -4.41 11.19
CA ILE A 269 -5.55 -3.13 11.38
C ILE A 269 -6.36 -2.68 10.16
N ALA A 270 -6.25 -3.35 9.02
CA ALA A 270 -7.09 -3.13 7.83
C ALA A 270 -8.58 -3.48 8.05
N ASN A 271 -8.90 -4.06 9.20
CA ASN A 271 -10.23 -4.53 9.58
C ASN A 271 -10.79 -3.73 10.76
N GLY A 272 -12.06 -3.90 11.06
CA GLY A 272 -12.65 -3.35 12.27
C GLY A 272 -13.49 -2.09 12.06
N ARG A 273 -14.13 -1.96 10.89
CA ARG A 273 -15.05 -0.86 10.59
C ARG A 273 -16.27 -0.91 11.47
N GLU A 274 -16.57 0.20 12.15
CA GLU A 274 -17.75 0.39 13.00
C GLU A 274 -18.58 1.57 12.50
N SER A 275 -19.80 1.75 13.01
CA SER A 275 -20.63 2.92 12.74
C SER A 275 -20.33 4.07 13.70
N GLY A 276 -20.78 5.28 13.35
CA GLY A 276 -20.71 6.44 14.24
C GLY A 276 -19.31 6.98 14.52
N GLY A 277 -18.41 6.87 13.53
CA GLY A 277 -17.07 7.43 13.62
C GLY A 277 -16.07 6.61 14.44
N GLN A 278 -16.44 5.40 14.84
CA GLN A 278 -15.57 4.50 15.60
C GLN A 278 -14.91 3.46 14.69
N HIS A 279 -13.74 2.94 15.12
CA HIS A 279 -13.04 1.89 14.42
C HIS A 279 -12.32 0.96 15.40
N THR A 280 -12.58 -0.35 15.31
CA THR A 280 -12.02 -1.34 16.25
C THR A 280 -10.49 -1.32 16.28
N ALA A 281 -9.83 -1.16 15.11
CA ALA A 281 -8.38 -1.12 15.03
C ALA A 281 -7.82 0.12 15.76
N LEU A 282 -8.39 1.31 15.56
CA LEU A 282 -7.94 2.50 16.26
C LEU A 282 -8.19 2.39 17.77
N ARG A 283 -9.35 1.86 18.18
CA ARG A 283 -9.62 1.56 19.59
C ARG A 283 -8.63 0.57 20.18
N PHE A 284 -8.27 -0.48 19.44
CA PHE A 284 -7.25 -1.45 19.84
C PHE A 284 -5.89 -0.78 20.07
N ILE A 285 -5.49 0.13 19.18
CA ILE A 285 -4.21 0.84 19.30
C ILE A 285 -4.24 1.80 20.49
N LEU A 286 -5.32 2.54 20.69
CA LEU A 286 -5.46 3.54 21.75
C LEU A 286 -5.73 2.96 23.14
N GLN A 287 -6.19 1.71 23.26
CA GLN A 287 -6.68 1.14 24.50
C GLN A 287 -5.55 0.59 25.40
N LEU A 288 -5.54 0.96 26.66
CA LEU A 288 -4.56 0.54 27.67
C LEU A 288 -5.07 -0.53 28.67
N SER A 289 -6.17 -1.24 28.37
CA SER A 289 -6.85 -2.07 29.38
C SER A 289 -7.21 -3.49 28.89
N ASP A 290 -7.86 -4.30 29.74
CA ASP A 290 -8.34 -5.66 29.49
C ASP A 290 -9.19 -5.82 28.22
N ALA A 291 -9.80 -4.72 27.72
CA ALA A 291 -10.51 -4.72 26.45
C ALA A 291 -9.60 -4.97 25.24
N LYS A 292 -8.27 -4.72 25.34
CA LYS A 292 -7.31 -4.87 24.24
C LYS A 292 -7.29 -6.31 23.69
N ALA A 293 -7.30 -7.31 24.56
CA ALA A 293 -7.31 -8.72 24.15
C ALA A 293 -8.59 -9.08 23.35
N ARG A 294 -9.74 -8.53 23.75
CA ARG A 294 -11.01 -8.74 23.04
C ARG A 294 -11.00 -8.06 21.66
N LEU A 295 -10.56 -6.80 21.59
CA LEU A 295 -10.46 -6.07 20.33
C LEU A 295 -9.48 -6.78 19.36
N PHE A 296 -8.37 -7.28 19.87
CA PHE A 296 -7.42 -8.09 19.09
C PHE A 296 -8.07 -9.36 18.52
N GLN A 297 -8.80 -10.12 19.34
CA GLN A 297 -9.50 -11.32 18.88
C GLN A 297 -10.55 -11.00 17.81
N ASP A 298 -11.23 -9.85 17.92
CA ASP A 298 -12.20 -9.41 16.92
C ASP A 298 -11.50 -9.06 15.59
N LEU A 299 -10.37 -8.35 15.62
CA LEU A 299 -9.57 -8.04 14.45
C LEU A 299 -8.96 -9.30 13.80
N GLU A 300 -8.41 -10.21 14.60
CA GLU A 300 -7.88 -11.50 14.11
C GLU A 300 -8.97 -12.32 13.41
N ARG A 301 -10.17 -12.37 13.96
CA ARG A 301 -11.29 -13.09 13.37
C ARG A 301 -11.69 -12.48 12.03
N GLN A 302 -11.80 -11.15 11.96
CA GLN A 302 -12.13 -10.45 10.71
C GLN A 302 -11.04 -10.63 9.66
N LYS A 303 -9.75 -10.49 10.04
CA LYS A 303 -8.61 -10.73 9.16
C LYS A 303 -8.63 -12.15 8.59
N ASN A 304 -8.80 -13.16 9.45
CA ASN A 304 -8.82 -14.55 9.03
C ASN A 304 -10.02 -14.86 8.10
N SER A 305 -11.20 -14.28 8.38
CA SER A 305 -12.37 -14.40 7.50
C SER A 305 -12.10 -13.77 6.13
N TRP A 306 -11.47 -12.61 6.10
CA TRP A 306 -11.08 -11.95 4.86
C TRP A 306 -10.05 -12.75 4.05
N GLU A 307 -9.03 -13.29 4.73
CA GLU A 307 -8.01 -14.14 4.08
C GLU A 307 -8.62 -15.44 3.51
N GLN A 308 -9.57 -16.05 4.22
CA GLN A 308 -10.30 -17.23 3.72
C GLN A 308 -11.12 -16.87 2.46
N GLU A 309 -11.82 -15.75 2.50
CA GLU A 309 -12.60 -15.28 1.35
C GLU A 309 -11.69 -14.97 0.15
N LEU A 310 -10.55 -14.32 0.40
CA LEU A 310 -9.54 -14.04 -0.62
C LEU A 310 -9.01 -15.33 -1.27
N ASN A 311 -8.68 -16.33 -0.46
CA ASN A 311 -8.21 -17.63 -0.95
C ASN A 311 -9.29 -18.36 -1.75
N ARG A 312 -10.56 -18.27 -1.36
CA ARG A 312 -11.70 -18.80 -2.12
C ARG A 312 -11.81 -18.13 -3.50
N VAL A 313 -11.70 -16.82 -3.54
CA VAL A 313 -11.71 -16.05 -4.80
C VAL A 313 -10.53 -16.45 -5.68
N PHE A 314 -9.32 -16.57 -5.13
CA PHE A 314 -8.14 -16.97 -5.92
C PHE A 314 -8.26 -18.38 -6.47
N ALA A 315 -8.75 -19.35 -5.67
CA ALA A 315 -9.00 -20.70 -6.15
C ALA A 315 -10.03 -20.74 -7.29
N PHE A 316 -11.08 -19.91 -7.20
CA PHE A 316 -12.04 -19.74 -8.30
C PHE A 316 -11.39 -19.15 -9.55
N LEU A 317 -10.61 -18.07 -9.41
CA LEU A 317 -9.90 -17.44 -10.53
C LEU A 317 -8.90 -18.38 -11.20
N ASP A 318 -8.32 -19.32 -10.45
CA ASP A 318 -7.44 -20.34 -11.02
C ASP A 318 -8.16 -21.24 -12.01
N THR A 319 -9.43 -21.53 -11.78
CA THR A 319 -10.25 -22.31 -12.73
C THR A 319 -10.57 -21.54 -14.01
N LEU A 320 -10.70 -20.21 -13.94
CA LEU A 320 -10.98 -19.35 -15.11
C LEU A 320 -9.75 -19.12 -15.98
N GLY A 321 -8.56 -19.05 -15.37
CA GLY A 321 -7.30 -18.72 -16.08
C GLY A 321 -6.58 -19.91 -16.71
N ALA A 322 -7.00 -21.16 -16.43
CA ALA A 322 -6.25 -22.36 -16.81
C ALA A 322 -6.11 -22.55 -18.33
N ASP A 323 -7.16 -22.21 -19.10
CA ASP A 323 -7.23 -22.42 -20.57
C ASP A 323 -7.44 -21.11 -21.34
N PHE A 324 -7.13 -19.95 -20.73
CA PHE A 324 -7.39 -18.66 -21.34
C PHE A 324 -6.44 -18.38 -22.51
N VAL A 325 -7.01 -18.03 -23.67
CA VAL A 325 -6.29 -17.61 -24.88
C VAL A 325 -6.81 -16.25 -25.32
N GLY A 326 -5.97 -15.22 -25.29
CA GLY A 326 -6.34 -13.86 -25.71
C GLY A 326 -5.28 -12.82 -25.30
N ASN A 327 -5.47 -11.58 -25.76
CA ASN A 327 -4.56 -10.46 -25.50
C ASN A 327 -4.93 -9.62 -24.26
N TYR A 328 -6.09 -9.88 -23.68
CA TYR A 328 -6.59 -9.27 -22.45
C TYR A 328 -7.57 -10.25 -21.79
N PHE A 329 -7.75 -10.10 -20.48
CA PHE A 329 -8.70 -10.93 -19.73
C PHE A 329 -9.90 -10.10 -19.30
N VAL A 330 -11.11 -10.57 -19.62
CA VAL A 330 -12.38 -9.98 -19.16
C VAL A 330 -13.19 -11.04 -18.46
N TYR A 331 -13.68 -10.70 -17.28
CA TYR A 331 -14.62 -11.54 -16.54
C TYR A 331 -15.75 -10.70 -15.98
N TYR A 332 -16.98 -11.09 -16.29
CA TYR A 332 -18.20 -10.52 -15.71
C TYR A 332 -18.73 -11.48 -14.64
N ASP A 333 -18.72 -11.05 -13.38
CA ASP A 333 -19.18 -11.85 -12.24
C ASP A 333 -20.70 -11.78 -12.08
N ASP A 334 -21.42 -12.49 -12.94
CA ASP A 334 -22.88 -12.59 -12.89
C ASP A 334 -23.38 -13.41 -11.70
N GLU A 335 -22.62 -14.41 -11.29
CA GLU A 335 -22.97 -15.30 -10.18
C GLU A 335 -22.69 -14.68 -8.80
N GLY A 336 -21.99 -13.55 -8.74
CA GLY A 336 -21.66 -12.88 -7.49
C GLY A 336 -20.63 -13.60 -6.65
N VAL A 337 -19.74 -14.38 -7.27
CA VAL A 337 -18.69 -15.16 -6.58
C VAL A 337 -17.63 -14.26 -5.96
N ILE A 338 -17.31 -13.14 -6.61
CA ILE A 338 -16.29 -12.20 -6.15
C ILE A 338 -16.96 -11.06 -5.36
N PRO A 339 -16.72 -10.91 -4.06
CA PRO A 339 -17.19 -9.73 -3.31
C PRO A 339 -16.69 -8.43 -3.94
N TYR A 340 -17.55 -7.40 -3.98
CA TYR A 340 -17.18 -6.13 -4.60
C TYR A 340 -15.85 -5.54 -4.09
N PRO A 341 -15.56 -5.55 -2.78
CA PRO A 341 -14.27 -5.04 -2.29
C PRO A 341 -13.04 -5.84 -2.75
N LEU A 342 -13.24 -7.07 -3.26
CA LEU A 342 -12.16 -7.92 -3.79
C LEU A 342 -12.00 -7.82 -5.31
N LEU A 343 -12.87 -7.09 -6.01
CA LEU A 343 -12.86 -7.05 -7.47
C LEU A 343 -11.51 -6.56 -8.03
N GLY A 344 -10.96 -5.48 -7.48
CA GLY A 344 -9.64 -4.96 -7.88
C GLY A 344 -8.48 -5.90 -7.50
N THR A 345 -8.59 -6.61 -6.37
CA THR A 345 -7.61 -7.62 -5.96
C THR A 345 -7.66 -8.84 -6.89
N ALA A 346 -8.86 -9.26 -7.30
CA ALA A 346 -9.08 -10.31 -8.29
C ALA A 346 -8.44 -9.94 -9.64
N ALA A 347 -8.65 -8.71 -10.11
CA ALA A 347 -8.02 -8.21 -11.34
C ALA A 347 -6.49 -8.23 -11.22
N THR A 348 -5.92 -7.79 -10.10
CA THR A 348 -4.48 -7.82 -9.84
C THR A 348 -3.93 -9.26 -9.84
N TYR A 349 -4.68 -10.20 -9.25
CA TYR A 349 -4.30 -11.61 -9.23
C TYR A 349 -4.14 -12.17 -10.64
N ILE A 350 -5.11 -11.93 -11.52
CA ILE A 350 -5.08 -12.38 -12.91
C ILE A 350 -3.96 -11.68 -13.71
N VAL A 351 -3.79 -10.37 -13.54
CA VAL A 351 -2.66 -9.63 -14.17
C VAL A 351 -1.32 -10.27 -13.80
N ASN A 352 -1.13 -10.63 -12.53
CA ASN A 352 0.10 -11.26 -12.09
C ASN A 352 0.29 -12.67 -12.65
N LYS A 353 -0.81 -13.41 -12.85
CA LYS A 353 -0.80 -14.78 -13.36
C LYS A 353 -0.62 -14.84 -14.88
N LEU A 354 -1.38 -14.05 -15.62
CA LEU A 354 -1.43 -14.09 -17.08
C LEU A 354 -0.53 -13.04 -17.76
N GLY A 355 -0.15 -11.99 -17.06
CA GLY A 355 0.60 -10.86 -17.62
C GLY A 355 -0.23 -9.93 -18.51
N LEU A 356 -1.53 -10.13 -18.59
CA LEU A 356 -2.44 -9.46 -19.53
C LEU A 356 -3.20 -8.31 -18.86
N PRO A 357 -3.56 -7.24 -19.60
CA PRO A 357 -4.57 -6.29 -19.13
C PRO A 357 -5.84 -7.04 -18.74
N THR A 358 -6.36 -6.74 -17.55
CA THR A 358 -7.48 -7.47 -16.96
C THR A 358 -8.59 -6.51 -16.55
N ILE A 359 -9.82 -6.87 -16.93
CA ILE A 359 -11.05 -6.17 -16.58
C ILE A 359 -11.97 -7.14 -15.84
N MET A 360 -12.27 -6.81 -14.60
CA MET A 360 -13.24 -7.51 -13.76
C MET A 360 -14.50 -6.66 -13.64
N LEU A 361 -15.64 -7.22 -13.99
CA LEU A 361 -16.93 -6.55 -13.94
C LEU A 361 -17.89 -7.27 -13.00
N LYS A 362 -18.81 -6.51 -12.43
CA LYS A 362 -19.84 -7.03 -11.53
C LYS A 362 -21.06 -6.13 -11.53
N HIS A 363 -22.23 -6.73 -11.39
CA HIS A 363 -23.45 -5.97 -11.08
C HIS A 363 -23.42 -5.51 -9.62
N HIS A 364 -23.59 -4.21 -9.38
CA HIS A 364 -23.60 -3.62 -8.05
C HIS A 364 -24.51 -2.39 -8.00
N ASN A 365 -25.48 -2.37 -7.06
CA ASN A 365 -26.39 -1.25 -6.85
C ASN A 365 -27.11 -0.74 -8.13
N GLY A 366 -27.55 -1.65 -8.98
CA GLY A 366 -28.28 -1.30 -10.22
C GLY A 366 -27.41 -0.94 -11.43
N SER A 367 -26.10 -0.83 -11.26
CA SER A 367 -25.14 -0.53 -12.31
C SER A 367 -24.13 -1.67 -12.49
N THR A 368 -23.37 -1.65 -13.56
CA THR A 368 -22.17 -2.48 -13.70
C THR A 368 -20.96 -1.67 -13.25
N VAL A 369 -20.23 -2.20 -12.26
CA VAL A 369 -18.96 -1.65 -11.79
C VAL A 369 -17.80 -2.45 -12.37
N CYS A 370 -16.70 -1.77 -12.62
CA CYS A 370 -15.48 -2.36 -13.18
C CYS A 370 -14.25 -2.00 -12.35
N GLU A 371 -13.34 -2.96 -12.25
CA GLU A 371 -11.98 -2.78 -11.82
C GLU A 371 -11.02 -3.30 -12.89
N GLY A 372 -10.25 -2.39 -13.47
CA GLY A 372 -9.22 -2.69 -14.46
C GLY A 372 -7.82 -2.64 -13.87
N ARG A 373 -6.97 -3.59 -14.25
CA ARG A 373 -5.55 -3.66 -13.86
C ARG A 373 -4.70 -4.04 -15.05
N CYS A 374 -3.45 -3.54 -15.09
CA CYS A 374 -2.48 -3.92 -16.12
C CYS A 374 -1.04 -3.79 -15.61
N LYS A 375 -0.09 -4.35 -16.36
CA LYS A 375 1.34 -4.13 -16.17
C LYS A 375 1.81 -2.89 -16.93
N GLU A 376 3.07 -2.55 -16.74
CA GLU A 376 3.75 -1.50 -17.52
C GLU A 376 3.66 -1.78 -19.02
N GLY A 377 3.51 -0.71 -19.81
CA GLY A 377 3.31 -0.81 -21.27
C GLY A 377 1.84 -0.71 -21.72
N PHE A 378 0.88 -0.73 -20.79
CA PHE A 378 -0.53 -0.46 -21.06
C PHE A 378 -1.07 0.62 -20.13
N ASN A 379 -1.95 1.50 -20.65
CA ASN A 379 -2.61 2.54 -19.84
C ASN A 379 -4.12 2.29 -19.78
N MET A 380 -4.60 1.87 -18.62
CA MET A 380 -6.01 1.57 -18.40
C MET A 380 -6.90 2.83 -18.47
N VAL A 381 -6.37 3.99 -18.04
CA VAL A 381 -7.11 5.25 -18.10
C VAL A 381 -7.31 5.71 -19.55
N ASP A 382 -6.30 5.55 -20.42
CA ASP A 382 -6.44 5.87 -21.84
C ASP A 382 -7.49 4.98 -22.50
N ALA A 383 -7.50 3.68 -22.17
CA ALA A 383 -8.50 2.74 -22.67
C ALA A 383 -9.93 3.15 -22.25
N PHE A 384 -10.12 3.52 -20.98
CA PHE A 384 -11.42 3.96 -20.49
C PHE A 384 -11.81 5.33 -21.04
N THR A 385 -10.85 6.24 -21.22
CA THR A 385 -11.08 7.54 -21.88
C THR A 385 -11.53 7.35 -23.33
N PHE A 386 -10.94 6.41 -24.07
CA PHE A 386 -11.37 6.07 -25.43
C PHE A 386 -12.83 5.56 -25.45
N CYS A 387 -13.22 4.79 -24.43
CA CYS A 387 -14.57 4.21 -24.32
C CYS A 387 -15.56 5.07 -23.51
N LYS A 388 -15.24 6.32 -23.20
CA LYS A 388 -16.01 7.18 -22.27
C LYS A 388 -17.51 7.31 -22.58
N GLU A 389 -17.90 7.26 -23.86
CA GLU A 389 -19.30 7.35 -24.30
C GLU A 389 -20.16 6.15 -23.82
N GLN A 390 -19.53 5.06 -23.39
CA GLN A 390 -20.19 3.88 -22.85
C GLN A 390 -20.25 3.91 -21.31
N LEU A 391 -19.58 4.88 -20.67
CA LEU A 391 -19.38 4.92 -19.23
C LEU A 391 -20.18 6.06 -18.58
N ILE A 392 -20.69 5.82 -17.38
CA ILE A 392 -21.31 6.87 -16.54
C ILE A 392 -20.20 7.68 -15.85
N GLN A 393 -19.21 6.97 -15.32
CA GLN A 393 -18.08 7.56 -14.59
C GLN A 393 -16.88 6.62 -14.70
N PHE A 394 -15.68 7.17 -14.77
CA PHE A 394 -14.44 6.41 -14.73
C PHE A 394 -13.31 7.23 -14.13
N GLY A 395 -12.26 6.55 -13.67
CA GLY A 395 -11.09 7.20 -13.12
C GLY A 395 -10.07 6.21 -12.58
N GLY A 396 -8.93 6.74 -12.12
CA GLY A 396 -7.85 5.95 -11.54
C GLY A 396 -6.49 6.36 -12.08
N HIS A 397 -5.56 5.42 -12.05
CA HIS A 397 -4.18 5.54 -12.48
C HIS A 397 -3.90 4.69 -13.72
N PRO A 398 -2.81 4.94 -14.46
CA PRO A 398 -2.51 4.18 -15.67
C PRO A 398 -2.55 2.66 -15.51
N ARG A 399 -2.15 2.12 -14.36
CA ARG A 399 -2.13 0.66 -14.09
C ARG A 399 -3.31 0.12 -13.28
N ALA A 400 -4.16 0.99 -12.74
CA ALA A 400 -5.29 0.63 -11.87
C ALA A 400 -6.40 1.66 -12.00
N ALA A 401 -7.44 1.35 -12.74
CA ALA A 401 -8.57 2.25 -12.98
C ALA A 401 -9.89 1.48 -12.89
N GLY A 402 -10.97 2.20 -12.60
CA GLY A 402 -12.30 1.64 -12.54
C GLY A 402 -13.32 2.50 -13.27
N PHE A 403 -14.49 1.93 -13.54
CA PHE A 403 -15.62 2.67 -14.09
C PHE A 403 -16.96 2.13 -13.62
N ILE A 404 -17.99 2.92 -13.86
CA ILE A 404 -19.40 2.56 -13.69
C ILE A 404 -20.08 2.72 -15.06
N MET A 405 -20.92 1.77 -15.45
CA MET A 405 -21.72 1.83 -16.67
C MET A 405 -23.13 1.26 -16.47
N GLU A 406 -24.03 1.60 -17.39
CA GLU A 406 -25.31 0.89 -17.51
C GLU A 406 -25.09 -0.57 -17.94
N PRO A 407 -25.77 -1.57 -17.33
CA PRO A 407 -25.61 -2.97 -17.72
C PRO A 407 -25.84 -3.23 -19.22
N SER A 408 -26.75 -2.48 -19.85
CA SER A 408 -27.08 -2.56 -21.27
C SER A 408 -25.94 -2.11 -22.20
N ARG A 409 -24.89 -1.47 -21.68
CA ARG A 409 -23.75 -0.96 -22.45
C ARG A 409 -22.58 -1.96 -22.55
N TYR A 410 -22.71 -3.12 -21.93
CA TYR A 410 -21.60 -4.09 -21.82
C TYR A 410 -21.01 -4.48 -23.19
N ASP A 411 -21.85 -4.90 -24.15
CA ASP A 411 -21.37 -5.31 -25.48
C ASP A 411 -20.72 -4.14 -26.23
N ALA A 412 -21.35 -2.95 -26.17
CA ALA A 412 -20.80 -1.74 -26.81
C ALA A 412 -19.46 -1.31 -26.18
N PHE A 413 -19.30 -1.52 -24.87
CA PHE A 413 -18.03 -1.28 -24.20
C PHE A 413 -16.96 -2.28 -24.67
N LEU A 414 -17.28 -3.58 -24.77
CA LEU A 414 -16.33 -4.60 -25.24
C LEU A 414 -15.88 -4.32 -26.68
N ASP A 415 -16.78 -3.95 -27.56
CA ASP A 415 -16.45 -3.60 -28.96
C ASP A 415 -15.53 -2.37 -29.01
N CYS A 416 -15.81 -1.37 -28.18
CA CYS A 416 -14.97 -0.18 -28.06
C CYS A 416 -13.58 -0.54 -27.52
N PHE A 417 -13.50 -1.34 -26.46
CA PHE A 417 -12.25 -1.77 -25.84
C PHE A 417 -11.41 -2.61 -26.81
N ASN A 418 -12.02 -3.54 -27.56
CA ASN A 418 -11.35 -4.30 -28.62
C ASN A 418 -10.78 -3.37 -29.71
N THR A 419 -11.52 -2.33 -30.08
CA THR A 419 -11.06 -1.32 -31.06
C THR A 419 -9.84 -0.58 -30.54
N PHE A 420 -9.84 -0.17 -29.27
CA PHE A 420 -8.69 0.46 -28.63
C PHE A 420 -7.46 -0.45 -28.63
N LEU A 421 -7.63 -1.72 -28.27
CA LEU A 421 -6.54 -2.70 -28.26
C LEU A 421 -5.93 -2.91 -29.64
N ALA A 422 -6.76 -3.00 -30.68
CA ALA A 422 -6.30 -3.15 -32.05
C ALA A 422 -5.49 -1.93 -32.55
N GLN A 423 -5.83 -0.72 -32.06
CA GLN A 423 -5.15 0.53 -32.42
C GLN A 423 -3.88 0.77 -31.60
N SER A 424 -3.83 0.29 -30.37
CA SER A 424 -2.73 0.55 -29.42
C SER A 424 -1.48 -0.32 -29.62
N GLY A 425 -1.53 -1.29 -30.56
CA GLY A 425 -0.38 -2.17 -30.85
C GLY A 425 0.01 -3.15 -29.73
N VAL A 426 -0.87 -3.33 -28.74
CA VAL A 426 -0.66 -4.15 -27.52
C VAL A 426 -0.59 -5.67 -27.80
N SER A 427 -0.63 -6.10 -29.06
CA SER A 427 -0.61 -7.52 -29.44
C SER A 427 0.68 -8.28 -29.08
N GLU A 428 1.72 -7.58 -28.61
CA GLU A 428 3.01 -8.17 -28.23
C GLU A 428 3.57 -7.54 -26.96
N LEU A 429 2.83 -7.58 -25.85
CA LEU A 429 3.47 -7.31 -24.56
C LEU A 429 4.37 -8.48 -24.23
N PRO A 430 5.70 -8.29 -24.16
CA PRO A 430 6.61 -9.39 -23.87
C PRO A 430 6.37 -9.87 -22.44
N LEU A 431 5.97 -11.13 -22.29
CA LEU A 431 5.97 -11.87 -21.01
C LEU A 431 7.41 -12.11 -20.49
N LYS A 432 8.37 -11.25 -20.80
CA LYS A 432 9.70 -11.34 -20.21
C LYS A 432 9.61 -10.77 -18.80
N ASN A 433 9.45 -11.67 -17.82
CA ASN A 433 9.87 -11.36 -16.47
C ASN A 433 11.38 -11.03 -16.56
N ALA A 434 11.71 -9.75 -16.55
CA ALA A 434 13.08 -9.31 -16.48
C ALA A 434 13.64 -9.81 -15.13
N TRP A 435 14.68 -10.61 -15.15
CA TRP A 435 15.43 -11.02 -13.97
C TRP A 435 16.59 -10.07 -13.74
N GLU A 436 16.98 -9.90 -12.49
CA GLU A 436 18.02 -8.95 -12.07
C GLU A 436 19.41 -9.59 -12.05
N ALA A 437 19.47 -10.89 -11.73
CA ALA A 437 20.72 -11.65 -11.73
C ALA A 437 20.48 -13.12 -12.10
N GLU A 438 21.43 -13.69 -12.82
CA GLU A 438 21.53 -15.12 -13.01
C GLU A 438 22.30 -15.74 -11.85
N ILE A 439 21.77 -16.82 -11.26
CA ILE A 439 22.36 -17.50 -10.10
C ILE A 439 22.44 -19.00 -10.30
N ASN A 440 23.31 -19.64 -9.52
CA ASN A 440 23.29 -21.08 -9.32
C ASN A 440 22.53 -21.44 -8.03
N LEU A 441 22.07 -22.70 -7.92
CA LEU A 441 21.29 -23.17 -6.77
C LEU A 441 21.99 -22.98 -5.41
N GLY A 442 23.32 -23.08 -5.38
CA GLY A 442 24.11 -22.90 -4.17
C GLY A 442 24.10 -21.47 -3.62
N GLU A 443 23.70 -20.49 -4.45
CA GLU A 443 23.55 -19.10 -4.01
C GLU A 443 22.23 -18.85 -3.25
N LEU A 444 21.24 -19.74 -3.36
CA LEU A 444 20.02 -19.71 -2.55
C LEU A 444 20.31 -20.23 -1.14
N ASN A 445 20.98 -19.45 -0.33
CA ASN A 445 21.37 -19.82 1.03
C ASN A 445 21.18 -18.67 2.02
N MET A 446 21.19 -19.00 3.31
CA MET A 446 20.98 -18.05 4.39
C MET A 446 22.00 -16.91 4.42
N ALA A 447 23.27 -17.16 4.06
CA ALA A 447 24.31 -16.14 4.09
C ALA A 447 24.05 -15.06 3.03
N ASN A 448 23.75 -15.46 1.80
CA ASN A 448 23.38 -14.52 0.74
C ASN A 448 22.06 -13.79 1.08
N TRP A 449 21.07 -14.47 1.64
CA TRP A 449 19.83 -13.80 2.07
C TRP A 449 20.12 -12.69 3.08
N LYS A 450 20.97 -12.97 4.06
CA LYS A 450 21.36 -11.98 5.07
C LYS A 450 22.10 -10.78 4.45
N ASP A 451 22.97 -11.03 3.45
CA ASP A 451 23.62 -9.94 2.71
C ASP A 451 22.57 -9.09 1.95
N LEU A 452 21.45 -9.69 1.48
CA LEU A 452 20.38 -8.98 0.78
C LEU A 452 19.48 -8.13 1.70
N GLU A 453 19.54 -8.32 3.01
CA GLU A 453 18.75 -7.49 3.97
C GLU A 453 19.10 -6.00 3.88
N ILE A 454 20.27 -5.63 3.32
CA ILE A 454 20.61 -4.22 3.04
C ILE A 454 19.66 -3.59 2.02
N LEU A 455 19.08 -4.39 1.12
CA LEU A 455 18.14 -3.92 0.09
C LEU A 455 16.73 -3.70 0.65
N MET A 456 16.42 -4.22 1.85
CA MET A 456 15.12 -4.03 2.49
C MET A 456 14.88 -2.56 2.88
N PRO A 457 13.64 -2.12 3.06
CA PRO A 457 12.39 -2.91 3.02
C PRO A 457 11.90 -3.24 1.60
N TRP A 458 11.25 -4.39 1.46
CA TRP A 458 10.57 -4.78 0.22
C TRP A 458 9.21 -4.10 0.09
N GLY A 459 8.81 -3.79 -1.15
CA GLY A 459 7.52 -3.16 -1.44
C GLY A 459 7.41 -2.69 -2.88
N GLN A 460 6.48 -1.80 -3.16
CA GLN A 460 6.33 -1.24 -4.50
C GLN A 460 7.62 -0.52 -4.93
N MET A 461 8.06 -0.70 -6.18
CA MET A 461 9.32 -0.20 -6.75
C MET A 461 10.61 -0.72 -6.08
N ASN A 462 10.53 -1.51 -5.02
CA ASN A 462 11.65 -2.23 -4.43
C ASN A 462 11.20 -3.65 -4.02
N GLN A 463 10.90 -4.47 -5.01
CA GLN A 463 10.40 -5.84 -4.81
C GLN A 463 11.51 -6.79 -4.35
N GLU A 464 11.12 -7.93 -3.81
CA GLU A 464 12.05 -9.03 -3.54
C GLU A 464 12.81 -9.41 -4.82
N PRO A 465 14.05 -9.95 -4.69
CA PRO A 465 14.91 -10.24 -5.84
C PRO A 465 14.28 -11.19 -6.86
N VAL A 466 14.37 -10.82 -8.13
CA VAL A 466 13.96 -11.68 -9.25
C VAL A 466 15.19 -12.28 -9.90
N LEU A 467 15.29 -13.59 -9.81
CA LEU A 467 16.50 -14.35 -10.12
C LEU A 467 16.25 -15.41 -11.21
N MET A 468 17.24 -15.64 -12.05
CA MET A 468 17.25 -16.65 -13.09
C MET A 468 18.11 -17.85 -12.67
N LEU A 469 17.55 -19.04 -12.74
CA LEU A 469 18.25 -20.31 -12.59
C LEU A 469 18.26 -21.03 -13.94
N ARG A 470 19.47 -21.34 -14.45
CA ARG A 470 19.62 -22.07 -15.71
C ARG A 470 19.65 -23.57 -15.49
N GLN A 471 19.12 -24.32 -16.45
CA GLN A 471 19.23 -25.78 -16.55
C GLN A 471 18.98 -26.51 -15.21
N THR A 472 17.94 -26.09 -14.49
CA THR A 472 17.58 -26.61 -13.17
C THR A 472 16.29 -27.41 -13.24
N SER A 473 16.17 -28.48 -12.45
CA SER A 473 14.92 -29.24 -12.30
C SER A 473 14.15 -28.83 -11.05
N LYS A 474 12.83 -29.09 -11.04
CA LYS A 474 11.97 -28.90 -9.87
C LYS A 474 12.53 -29.59 -8.62
N ALA A 475 13.01 -30.85 -8.76
CA ALA A 475 13.55 -31.61 -7.64
C ALA A 475 14.77 -30.92 -7.01
N ARG A 476 15.73 -30.46 -7.83
CA ARG A 476 16.92 -29.76 -7.34
C ARG A 476 16.59 -28.41 -6.70
N LEU A 477 15.61 -27.69 -7.23
CA LEU A 477 15.17 -26.42 -6.63
C LEU A 477 14.54 -26.65 -5.24
N LEU A 478 13.73 -27.70 -5.09
CA LEU A 478 13.10 -28.09 -3.82
C LEU A 478 14.09 -28.55 -2.74
N GLU A 479 15.33 -28.93 -3.11
CA GLU A 479 16.40 -29.20 -2.13
C GLU A 479 16.89 -27.92 -1.43
N GLN A 480 16.71 -26.76 -2.04
CA GLN A 480 17.18 -25.48 -1.51
C GLN A 480 16.06 -24.64 -0.88
N VAL A 481 14.88 -24.60 -1.52
CA VAL A 481 13.77 -23.74 -1.11
C VAL A 481 12.43 -24.45 -1.27
N SER A 482 11.47 -24.08 -0.45
CA SER A 482 10.06 -24.40 -0.66
C SER A 482 9.48 -23.47 -1.74
N LEU A 483 8.45 -23.94 -2.45
CA LEU A 483 7.77 -23.13 -3.46
C LEU A 483 6.48 -22.54 -2.91
N ASP A 484 6.31 -21.24 -3.11
CA ASP A 484 5.07 -20.53 -2.82
C ASP A 484 3.97 -21.01 -3.78
N SER A 485 2.85 -21.46 -3.25
CA SER A 485 1.70 -21.98 -4.01
C SER A 485 1.06 -20.95 -4.94
N SER A 486 1.30 -19.67 -4.73
CA SER A 486 0.84 -18.60 -5.63
C SER A 486 1.71 -18.42 -6.89
N GLY A 487 2.79 -19.20 -7.01
CA GLY A 487 3.65 -19.24 -8.20
C GLY A 487 3.16 -20.23 -9.26
N LEU A 488 3.84 -20.24 -10.40
CA LEU A 488 3.58 -21.25 -11.44
C LEU A 488 4.02 -22.63 -10.97
N GLU A 489 3.24 -23.64 -11.31
CA GLU A 489 3.62 -25.01 -11.04
C GLU A 489 4.69 -25.47 -12.07
N LEU A 490 5.77 -26.06 -11.56
CA LEU A 490 6.84 -26.60 -12.40
C LEU A 490 6.55 -28.06 -12.81
N PRO A 491 6.90 -28.45 -14.04
CA PRO A 491 6.89 -29.86 -14.46
C PRO A 491 7.73 -30.72 -13.50
N SER A 492 7.30 -31.96 -13.31
CA SER A 492 7.96 -32.91 -12.41
C SER A 492 9.31 -33.38 -12.91
N GLN A 493 9.57 -33.33 -14.22
CA GLN A 493 10.78 -33.81 -14.88
C GLN A 493 11.28 -32.82 -15.91
N GLY A 494 12.59 -32.95 -16.24
CA GLY A 494 13.28 -32.12 -17.22
C GLY A 494 14.11 -31.00 -16.61
N ALA A 495 15.16 -30.60 -17.34
CA ALA A 495 15.92 -29.41 -17.03
C ALA A 495 15.25 -28.20 -17.69
N MET A 496 15.19 -27.10 -16.99
CA MET A 496 14.55 -25.89 -17.45
C MET A 496 15.27 -24.64 -16.93
N ASP A 497 15.10 -23.54 -17.60
CA ASP A 497 15.45 -22.22 -17.12
C ASP A 497 14.27 -21.69 -16.31
N ILE A 498 14.49 -21.33 -15.05
CA ILE A 498 13.44 -20.94 -14.11
C ILE A 498 13.68 -19.51 -13.61
N VAL A 499 12.69 -18.65 -13.72
CA VAL A 499 12.70 -17.33 -13.07
C VAL A 499 11.92 -17.41 -11.79
N ILE A 500 12.53 -16.98 -10.69
CA ILE A 500 11.93 -16.98 -9.37
C ILE A 500 11.98 -15.58 -8.74
N THR A 501 11.01 -15.28 -7.87
CA THR A 501 11.20 -14.28 -6.81
C THR A 501 11.66 -14.99 -5.55
N TRP A 502 12.79 -14.58 -4.99
CA TRP A 502 13.27 -15.12 -3.72
C TRP A 502 12.68 -14.32 -2.55
N LYS A 503 11.73 -14.90 -1.83
CA LYS A 503 10.89 -14.23 -0.83
C LYS A 503 11.38 -14.32 0.61
N ALA A 504 12.07 -15.40 0.90
CA ALA A 504 12.67 -15.69 2.21
C ALA A 504 13.80 -16.72 2.03
N PRO A 505 14.67 -16.93 3.02
CA PRO A 505 15.80 -17.86 2.90
C PRO A 505 15.44 -19.24 2.35
N ASN A 506 14.25 -19.72 2.69
CA ASN A 506 13.75 -21.05 2.32
C ASN A 506 12.47 -20.99 1.48
N LEU A 507 12.12 -19.85 0.89
CA LEU A 507 10.88 -19.66 0.13
C LEU A 507 11.11 -18.91 -1.17
N ALA A 508 10.73 -19.50 -2.28
CA ALA A 508 10.73 -18.85 -3.60
C ALA A 508 9.38 -18.99 -4.30
N LYS A 509 9.05 -18.02 -5.13
CA LYS A 509 7.88 -18.06 -6.02
C LYS A 509 8.34 -18.18 -7.46
N VAL A 510 7.83 -19.17 -8.18
CA VAL A 510 8.11 -19.32 -9.62
C VAL A 510 7.30 -18.30 -10.41
N LEU A 511 7.98 -17.50 -11.23
CA LEU A 511 7.36 -16.49 -12.09
C LEU A 511 7.19 -16.98 -13.53
N SER A 512 8.21 -17.67 -14.06
CA SER A 512 8.18 -18.27 -15.39
C SER A 512 9.21 -19.40 -15.50
N TYR A 513 9.06 -20.25 -16.50
CA TYR A 513 10.07 -21.25 -16.88
C TYR A 513 10.01 -21.52 -18.38
N SER A 514 11.13 -22.01 -18.94
CA SER A 514 11.22 -22.53 -20.31
C SER A 514 12.01 -23.83 -20.30
N GLN A 515 11.69 -24.77 -21.20
CA GLN A 515 12.53 -25.95 -21.37
C GLN A 515 13.91 -25.53 -21.87
N ALA A 516 14.94 -26.07 -21.25
CA ALA A 516 16.33 -25.76 -21.56
C ALA A 516 16.82 -26.43 -22.85
#